data_6323f1d7cbea60741bc4c346db4cc495
#
_entry.id   6323f1d7cbea60741bc4c346db4cc495
#
_cell.length_a   1.000
_cell.length_b   1.000
_cell.length_c   1.000
_cell.angle_alpha   90.00
_cell.angle_beta   90.00
_cell.angle_gamma   90.00
#
_symmetry.space_group_name_H-M   'P 1'
#
loop_
_entity.id
_entity.type
_entity.pdbx_description
1 polymer ?
#
loop_
_entity_poly.entity_id
_entity_poly.type
_entity_poly.pdbx_seq_one_letter_code
_entity_poly.pdbx_strand_id
1 'polypeptide(L)'
;VAVPNDARQDKASPAVTLEHLVKTFGDLRALDDVTLQVNEGETFGLIGPNGSGKTTLMRLLLGLIRPTSGHVHVLGRTMPDRRVAPTIGYMTQSSALYGELSVRENLSFFARLYGLSGKRLDERLRETLALVDLEDRASATVQTLSGGMRQRVSLACALIHQPRLLILDEPTVGIDPELRVTFWEYFARLNTQGVTLMVSTHILDEAQRCHRLALLRFGKLLAVDTPEALRRQSGEDDFERAFLYFSRRAVPSGQTA
;
A
#
# COMPACT_ATOMS: atom_id res chain seq x y z
N VAL A 1 -33.14 24.67 -28.94
CA VAL A 1 -32.85 24.69 -27.50
C VAL A 1 -31.83 23.61 -27.25
N ALA A 2 -30.57 24.00 -27.12
CA ALA A 2 -29.48 23.08 -26.84
C ALA A 2 -29.46 22.81 -25.33
N VAL A 3 -29.52 21.53 -24.94
CA VAL A 3 -29.32 21.07 -23.57
C VAL A 3 -27.82 21.03 -23.33
N PRO A 4 -27.24 21.71 -22.32
CA PRO A 4 -25.84 21.56 -21.99
C PRO A 4 -25.63 20.17 -21.34
N ASN A 5 -24.80 19.38 -21.98
CA ASN A 5 -24.30 18.11 -21.43
C ASN A 5 -23.26 18.42 -20.35
N ASP A 6 -23.74 18.68 -19.13
CA ASP A 6 -22.88 18.83 -17.94
C ASP A 6 -22.47 17.43 -17.47
N ALA A 7 -21.53 16.83 -18.16
CA ALA A 7 -20.82 15.65 -17.68
C ALA A 7 -19.95 16.07 -16.48
N ARG A 8 -20.56 16.14 -15.30
CA ARG A 8 -19.82 16.14 -14.04
C ARG A 8 -19.05 14.82 -13.98
N GLN A 9 -17.80 14.85 -14.40
CA GLN A 9 -16.84 13.85 -13.95
C GLN A 9 -16.82 13.94 -12.43
N ASP A 10 -17.41 12.95 -11.77
CA ASP A 10 -17.27 12.71 -10.35
C ASP A 10 -15.76 12.59 -10.07
N LYS A 11 -15.12 13.70 -9.69
CA LYS A 11 -13.73 13.67 -9.23
C LYS A 11 -13.76 12.94 -7.91
N ALA A 12 -13.42 11.65 -7.93
CA ALA A 12 -13.23 10.86 -6.73
C ALA A 12 -12.37 11.66 -5.75
N SER A 13 -12.83 11.78 -4.50
CA SER A 13 -12.08 12.51 -3.48
C SER A 13 -10.73 11.83 -3.25
N PRO A 14 -9.63 12.58 -3.04
CA PRO A 14 -8.33 12.00 -2.82
C PRO A 14 -8.25 11.30 -1.46
N ALA A 15 -7.83 10.02 -1.47
CA ALA A 15 -7.47 9.30 -0.24
C ALA A 15 -6.10 9.73 0.28
N VAL A 16 -5.17 10.05 -0.64
CA VAL A 16 -3.82 10.54 -0.33
C VAL A 16 -3.49 11.71 -1.23
N THR A 17 -2.93 12.77 -0.65
CA THR A 17 -2.32 13.88 -1.40
C THR A 17 -0.97 14.21 -0.81
N LEU A 18 0.05 14.27 -1.65
CA LEU A 18 1.41 14.69 -1.33
C LEU A 18 1.72 15.96 -2.13
N GLU A 19 2.21 17.00 -1.46
CA GLU A 19 2.51 18.29 -2.08
C GLU A 19 3.95 18.66 -1.77
N HIS A 20 4.81 18.66 -2.80
CA HIS A 20 6.23 19.03 -2.72
C HIS A 20 6.95 18.36 -1.55
N LEU A 21 6.68 17.06 -1.35
CA LEU A 21 7.14 16.32 -0.18
C LEU A 21 8.63 16.03 -0.24
N VAL A 22 9.35 16.51 0.78
CA VAL A 22 10.78 16.25 0.97
C VAL A 22 10.99 15.56 2.32
N LYS A 23 11.86 14.54 2.32
CA LYS A 23 12.33 13.91 3.56
C LYS A 23 13.84 13.68 3.52
N THR A 24 14.55 14.25 4.51
CA THR A 24 15.98 14.04 4.72
C THR A 24 16.26 13.34 6.05
N PHE A 25 17.32 12.56 6.10
CA PHE A 25 17.91 11.96 7.30
C PHE A 25 19.41 12.27 7.28
N GLY A 26 19.84 13.27 8.07
CA GLY A 26 21.16 13.83 7.92
C GLY A 26 21.38 14.31 6.49
N ASP A 27 22.44 13.83 5.84
CA ASP A 27 22.78 14.19 4.46
C ASP A 27 22.00 13.38 3.41
N LEU A 28 21.32 12.31 3.82
CA LEU A 28 20.54 11.48 2.90
C LEU A 28 19.17 12.10 2.60
N ARG A 29 18.92 12.48 1.36
CA ARG A 29 17.62 12.91 0.86
C ARG A 29 16.82 11.70 0.40
N ALA A 30 16.01 11.14 1.30
CA ALA A 30 15.23 9.93 1.07
C ALA A 30 14.01 10.15 0.16
N LEU A 31 13.42 11.36 0.16
CA LEU A 31 12.40 11.82 -0.77
C LEU A 31 12.72 13.23 -1.20
N ASP A 32 12.56 13.53 -2.49
CA ASP A 32 12.94 14.77 -3.14
C ASP A 32 11.83 15.29 -4.04
N ASP A 33 11.06 16.27 -3.53
CA ASP A 33 9.99 16.97 -4.25
C ASP A 33 8.91 16.03 -4.81
N VAL A 34 8.37 15.13 -3.97
CA VAL A 34 7.33 14.18 -4.37
C VAL A 34 5.96 14.83 -4.32
N THR A 35 5.30 14.96 -5.47
CA THR A 35 3.90 15.41 -5.60
C THR A 35 3.08 14.29 -6.21
N LEU A 36 2.04 13.82 -5.50
CA LEU A 36 1.26 12.63 -5.86
C LEU A 36 -0.14 12.71 -5.28
N GLN A 37 -1.11 12.18 -6.03
CA GLN A 37 -2.48 11.98 -5.57
C GLN A 37 -2.95 10.55 -5.82
N VAL A 38 -3.58 9.92 -4.81
CA VAL A 38 -4.27 8.63 -4.89
C VAL A 38 -5.73 8.85 -4.59
N ASN A 39 -6.62 8.34 -5.44
CA ASN A 39 -8.07 8.52 -5.28
C ASN A 39 -8.67 7.47 -4.32
N GLU A 40 -9.81 7.78 -3.69
CA GLU A 40 -10.56 6.78 -2.92
C GLU A 40 -11.04 5.63 -3.83
N GLY A 41 -10.96 4.39 -3.33
CA GLY A 41 -11.32 3.18 -4.09
C GLY A 41 -10.30 2.81 -5.18
N GLU A 42 -9.12 3.41 -5.20
CA GLU A 42 -8.05 3.10 -6.15
C GLU A 42 -7.09 2.03 -5.59
N THR A 43 -6.65 1.10 -6.41
CA THR A 43 -5.45 0.29 -6.15
C THR A 43 -4.26 0.98 -6.79
N PHE A 44 -3.40 1.58 -5.96
CA PHE A 44 -2.25 2.36 -6.38
C PHE A 44 -0.93 1.65 -6.06
N GLY A 45 -0.10 1.47 -7.09
CA GLY A 45 1.22 0.85 -6.96
C GLY A 45 2.33 1.88 -6.72
N LEU A 46 3.21 1.63 -5.75
CA LEU A 46 4.45 2.39 -5.56
C LEU A 46 5.63 1.49 -5.93
N ILE A 47 6.16 1.66 -7.13
CA ILE A 47 7.13 0.76 -7.74
C ILE A 47 8.53 1.37 -7.73
N GLY A 48 9.51 0.57 -7.34
CA GLY A 48 10.90 1.01 -7.36
C GLY A 48 11.83 0.04 -6.65
N PRO A 49 13.15 0.12 -6.91
CA PRO A 49 14.14 -0.74 -6.26
C PRO A 49 14.24 -0.47 -4.75
N ASN A 50 14.96 -1.35 -4.05
CA ASN A 50 15.27 -1.12 -2.65
C ASN A 50 16.05 0.19 -2.48
N GLY A 51 15.75 0.95 -1.41
CA GLY A 51 16.34 2.26 -1.17
C GLY A 51 15.75 3.41 -2.02
N SER A 52 14.72 3.17 -2.85
CA SER A 52 14.11 4.25 -3.65
C SER A 52 13.29 5.26 -2.84
N GLY A 53 12.93 4.95 -1.58
CA GLY A 53 12.13 5.82 -0.71
C GLY A 53 10.72 5.30 -0.40
N LYS A 54 10.28 4.13 -0.91
CA LYS A 54 8.94 3.56 -0.72
C LYS A 54 8.52 3.48 0.75
N THR A 55 9.30 2.79 1.58
CA THR A 55 9.02 2.65 3.02
C THR A 55 9.05 3.99 3.75
N THR A 56 9.92 4.93 3.34
CA THR A 56 9.93 6.30 3.89
C THR A 56 8.63 7.03 3.58
N LEU A 57 8.13 6.94 2.36
CA LEU A 57 6.85 7.53 1.95
C LEU A 57 5.70 6.91 2.75
N MET A 58 5.65 5.59 2.89
CA MET A 58 4.61 4.93 3.69
C MET A 58 4.64 5.34 5.16
N ARG A 59 5.82 5.49 5.77
CA ARG A 59 5.95 5.97 7.15
C ARG A 59 5.45 7.42 7.32
N LEU A 60 5.59 8.26 6.31
CA LEU A 60 5.02 9.62 6.30
C LEU A 60 3.49 9.59 6.21
N LEU A 61 2.92 8.73 5.36
CA LEU A 61 1.47 8.52 5.25
C LEU A 61 0.86 8.03 6.57
N LEU A 62 1.57 7.17 7.27
CA LEU A 62 1.15 6.65 8.59
C LEU A 62 1.38 7.66 9.73
N GLY A 63 2.03 8.79 9.46
CA GLY A 63 2.39 9.76 10.49
C GLY A 63 3.44 9.27 11.49
N LEU A 64 4.16 8.20 11.19
CA LEU A 64 5.23 7.64 12.01
C LEU A 64 6.48 8.54 12.02
N ILE A 65 6.68 9.31 10.94
CA ILE A 65 7.72 10.32 10.81
C ILE A 65 7.13 11.60 10.23
N ARG A 66 7.81 12.73 10.44
CA ARG A 66 7.41 14.02 9.88
C ARG A 66 8.17 14.32 8.60
N PRO A 67 7.56 15.00 7.61
CA PRO A 67 8.29 15.53 6.46
C PRO A 67 9.33 16.56 6.90
N THR A 68 10.37 16.74 6.08
CA THR A 68 11.32 17.84 6.22
C THR A 68 10.71 19.12 5.65
N SER A 69 10.02 19.03 4.52
CA SER A 69 9.18 20.09 3.94
C SER A 69 8.06 19.48 3.08
N GLY A 70 7.11 20.31 2.66
CA GLY A 70 5.93 19.89 1.93
C GLY A 70 4.83 19.35 2.85
N HIS A 71 3.74 18.86 2.26
CA HIS A 71 2.55 18.43 3.00
C HIS A 71 2.14 17.01 2.63
N VAL A 72 1.56 16.31 3.61
CA VAL A 72 0.98 14.98 3.47
C VAL A 72 -0.44 15.03 3.99
N HIS A 73 -1.41 14.69 3.13
CA HIS A 73 -2.81 14.56 3.52
C HIS A 73 -3.27 13.13 3.29
N VAL A 74 -3.96 12.55 4.28
CA VAL A 74 -4.54 11.22 4.24
C VAL A 74 -5.99 11.29 4.69
N LEU A 75 -6.92 10.84 3.84
CA LEU A 75 -8.37 10.87 4.08
C LEU A 75 -8.85 12.25 4.58
N GLY A 76 -8.39 13.31 3.92
CA GLY A 76 -8.74 14.71 4.22
C GLY A 76 -8.05 15.31 5.46
N ARG A 77 -7.06 14.65 6.07
CA ARG A 77 -6.34 15.14 7.25
C ARG A 77 -4.86 15.33 6.98
N THR A 78 -4.31 16.43 7.47
CA THR A 78 -2.87 16.72 7.41
C THR A 78 -2.10 15.84 8.39
N MET A 79 -1.11 15.11 7.90
CA MET A 79 -0.30 14.21 8.73
C MET A 79 0.88 14.93 9.40
N PRO A 80 1.29 14.49 10.61
CA PRO A 80 0.75 13.38 11.39
C PRO A 80 -0.52 13.75 12.16
N ASP A 81 -1.58 12.93 12.05
CA ASP A 81 -2.80 13.04 12.84
C ASP A 81 -3.23 11.65 13.34
N ARG A 82 -3.21 11.42 14.66
CA ARG A 82 -3.57 10.13 15.26
C ARG A 82 -5.03 9.73 15.02
N ARG A 83 -5.92 10.67 14.70
CA ARG A 83 -7.33 10.41 14.40
C ARG A 83 -7.54 9.66 13.09
N VAL A 84 -6.53 9.60 12.22
CA VAL A 84 -6.54 8.82 10.98
C VAL A 84 -6.22 7.34 11.23
N ALA A 85 -5.47 7.02 12.28
CA ALA A 85 -4.99 5.65 12.54
C ALA A 85 -6.11 4.57 12.52
N PRO A 86 -7.33 4.79 13.09
CA PRO A 86 -8.40 3.81 13.02
C PRO A 86 -8.96 3.56 11.62
N THR A 87 -8.62 4.39 10.64
CA THR A 87 -9.10 4.28 9.26
C THR A 87 -8.03 3.72 8.30
N ILE A 88 -6.81 3.47 8.80
CA ILE A 88 -5.70 2.94 8.02
C ILE A 88 -5.32 1.55 8.54
N GLY A 89 -5.28 0.58 7.63
CA GLY A 89 -4.61 -0.71 7.85
C GLY A 89 -3.16 -0.63 7.35
N TYR A 90 -2.23 -1.21 8.07
CA TYR A 90 -0.83 -1.27 7.65
C TYR A 90 -0.26 -2.67 7.77
N MET A 91 0.23 -3.19 6.67
CA MET A 91 0.99 -4.41 6.62
C MET A 91 2.45 -4.07 6.36
N THR A 92 3.30 -4.35 7.34
CA THR A 92 4.75 -4.09 7.29
C THR A 92 5.47 -5.19 6.52
N GLN A 93 6.60 -4.87 5.93
CA GLN A 93 7.48 -5.83 5.25
C GLN A 93 7.93 -6.96 6.19
N SER A 94 8.29 -6.64 7.44
CA SER A 94 8.56 -7.63 8.49
C SER A 94 7.32 -7.81 9.36
N SER A 95 6.87 -9.04 9.51
CA SER A 95 5.66 -9.36 10.28
C SER A 95 5.74 -8.84 11.72
N ALA A 96 4.77 -8.03 12.13
CA ALA A 96 4.62 -7.51 13.49
C ALA A 96 3.72 -8.42 14.36
N LEU A 97 3.79 -9.74 14.15
CA LEU A 97 2.97 -10.73 14.84
C LEU A 97 3.62 -11.20 16.15
N TYR A 98 2.80 -11.51 17.13
CA TYR A 98 3.22 -12.15 18.36
C TYR A 98 3.31 -13.67 18.13
N GLY A 99 4.53 -14.19 18.01
CA GLY A 99 4.81 -15.59 17.66
C GLY A 99 4.23 -16.60 18.65
N GLU A 100 4.23 -16.28 19.94
CA GLU A 100 3.72 -17.13 21.03
C GLU A 100 2.19 -17.21 21.09
N LEU A 101 1.49 -16.26 20.46
CA LEU A 101 0.03 -16.22 20.42
C LEU A 101 -0.49 -17.02 19.22
N SER A 102 -1.70 -17.55 19.36
CA SER A 102 -2.45 -18.13 18.25
C SER A 102 -2.85 -17.09 17.22
N VAL A 103 -3.26 -17.53 16.03
CA VAL A 103 -3.83 -16.66 14.99
C VAL A 103 -4.99 -15.84 15.56
N ARG A 104 -5.96 -16.50 16.22
CA ARG A 104 -7.12 -15.85 16.82
C ARG A 104 -6.73 -14.81 17.89
N GLU A 105 -5.75 -15.12 18.72
CA GLU A 105 -5.28 -14.18 19.76
C GLU A 105 -4.59 -12.97 19.15
N ASN A 106 -3.75 -13.14 18.12
CA ASN A 106 -3.17 -12.04 17.36
C ASN A 106 -4.26 -11.12 16.79
N LEU A 107 -5.23 -11.68 16.07
CA LEU A 107 -6.34 -10.89 15.50
C LEU A 107 -7.14 -10.20 16.62
N SER A 108 -7.43 -10.90 17.72
CA SER A 108 -8.17 -10.34 18.87
C SER A 108 -7.41 -9.19 19.52
N PHE A 109 -6.10 -9.30 19.63
CA PHE A 109 -5.24 -8.23 20.16
C PHE A 109 -5.37 -6.97 19.32
N PHE A 110 -5.13 -7.07 18.01
CA PHE A 110 -5.24 -5.91 17.11
C PHE A 110 -6.66 -5.37 17.06
N ALA A 111 -7.68 -6.22 16.99
CA ALA A 111 -9.08 -5.79 17.00
C ALA A 111 -9.44 -4.95 18.26
N ARG A 112 -8.96 -5.38 19.43
CA ARG A 112 -9.18 -4.65 20.70
C ARG A 112 -8.45 -3.31 20.76
N LEU A 113 -7.28 -3.18 20.13
CA LEU A 113 -6.58 -1.89 20.01
C LEU A 113 -7.43 -0.86 19.26
N TYR A 114 -8.26 -1.32 18.31
CA TYR A 114 -9.21 -0.47 17.58
C TYR A 114 -10.62 -0.43 18.23
N GLY A 115 -10.76 -0.89 19.49
CA GLY A 115 -12.00 -0.77 20.27
C GLY A 115 -13.05 -1.83 19.95
N LEU A 116 -12.74 -2.89 19.20
CA LEU A 116 -13.67 -3.99 18.94
C LEU A 116 -13.81 -4.88 20.18
N SER A 117 -15.04 -5.23 20.55
CA SER A 117 -15.36 -6.08 21.72
C SER A 117 -16.68 -6.83 21.54
N GLY A 118 -16.93 -7.84 22.39
CA GLY A 118 -18.18 -8.59 22.41
C GLY A 118 -18.52 -9.22 21.06
N LYS A 119 -19.79 -9.26 20.70
CA LYS A 119 -20.30 -9.89 19.49
C LYS A 119 -19.63 -9.36 18.22
N ARG A 120 -19.37 -8.04 18.15
CA ARG A 120 -18.72 -7.42 17.00
C ARG A 120 -17.29 -7.93 16.81
N LEU A 121 -16.54 -8.19 17.89
CA LEU A 121 -15.23 -8.80 17.82
C LEU A 121 -15.32 -10.21 17.23
N ASP A 122 -16.26 -11.05 17.73
CA ASP A 122 -16.40 -12.44 17.26
C ASP A 122 -16.84 -12.52 15.79
N GLU A 123 -17.70 -11.62 15.33
CA GLU A 123 -18.10 -11.50 13.94
C GLU A 123 -16.90 -11.13 13.06
N ARG A 124 -16.15 -10.09 13.46
CA ARG A 124 -14.98 -9.65 12.70
C ARG A 124 -13.89 -10.71 12.64
N LEU A 125 -13.66 -11.45 13.73
CA LEU A 125 -12.71 -12.57 13.73
C LEU A 125 -13.07 -13.64 12.70
N ARG A 126 -14.35 -14.05 12.66
CA ARG A 126 -14.82 -15.04 11.71
C ARG A 126 -14.68 -14.57 10.26
N GLU A 127 -15.18 -13.36 9.96
CA GLU A 127 -15.12 -12.77 8.63
C GLU A 127 -13.68 -12.60 8.13
N THR A 128 -12.78 -12.13 9.03
CA THR A 128 -11.39 -11.88 8.64
C THR A 128 -10.62 -13.19 8.46
N LEU A 129 -10.85 -14.21 9.29
CA LEU A 129 -10.25 -15.52 9.13
C LEU A 129 -10.69 -16.18 7.80
N ALA A 130 -11.99 -16.10 7.48
CA ALA A 130 -12.53 -16.60 6.22
C ALA A 130 -11.95 -15.86 5.01
N LEU A 131 -11.75 -14.53 5.11
CA LEU A 131 -11.18 -13.74 4.02
C LEU A 131 -9.78 -14.21 3.61
N VAL A 132 -8.98 -14.66 4.60
CA VAL A 132 -7.58 -15.06 4.38
C VAL A 132 -7.36 -16.58 4.42
N ASP A 133 -8.45 -17.39 4.40
CA ASP A 133 -8.47 -18.87 4.43
C ASP A 133 -7.63 -19.44 5.61
N LEU A 134 -7.90 -18.98 6.83
CA LEU A 134 -7.21 -19.42 8.05
C LEU A 134 -8.17 -19.88 9.17
N GLU A 135 -9.44 -20.22 8.87
CA GLU A 135 -10.40 -20.68 9.86
C GLU A 135 -9.90 -21.94 10.60
N ASP A 136 -9.41 -22.93 9.85
CA ASP A 136 -8.91 -24.21 10.38
C ASP A 136 -7.58 -24.05 11.16
N ARG A 137 -6.95 -22.90 11.08
CA ARG A 137 -5.69 -22.55 11.75
C ARG A 137 -5.85 -21.51 12.85
N ALA A 138 -7.09 -21.12 13.16
CA ALA A 138 -7.37 -20.05 14.12
C ALA A 138 -6.73 -20.27 15.50
N SER A 139 -6.63 -21.54 15.98
CA SER A 139 -6.02 -21.92 17.25
C SER A 139 -4.52 -22.25 17.15
N ALA A 140 -3.95 -22.30 15.94
CA ALA A 140 -2.53 -22.58 15.77
C ALA A 140 -1.66 -21.40 16.21
N THR A 141 -0.56 -21.68 16.92
CA THR A 141 0.42 -20.69 17.36
C THR A 141 1.18 -20.14 16.15
N VAL A 142 1.32 -18.82 16.04
CA VAL A 142 1.87 -18.16 14.85
C VAL A 142 3.29 -18.63 14.48
N GLN A 143 4.14 -18.92 15.48
CA GLN A 143 5.49 -19.42 15.23
C GLN A 143 5.53 -20.79 14.53
N THR A 144 4.46 -21.59 14.62
CA THR A 144 4.37 -22.92 13.97
C THR A 144 3.88 -22.84 12.52
N LEU A 145 3.46 -21.66 12.05
CA LEU A 145 2.91 -21.45 10.71
C LEU A 145 4.02 -21.36 9.66
N SER A 146 3.67 -21.71 8.42
CA SER A 146 4.52 -21.42 7.25
C SER A 146 4.70 -19.90 7.03
N GLY A 147 5.70 -19.51 6.25
CA GLY A 147 5.92 -18.10 5.89
C GLY A 147 4.69 -17.47 5.25
N GLY A 148 4.08 -18.16 4.28
CA GLY A 148 2.86 -17.69 3.62
C GLY A 148 1.66 -17.57 4.55
N MET A 149 1.48 -18.52 5.48
CA MET A 149 0.44 -18.41 6.51
C MET A 149 0.66 -17.21 7.43
N ARG A 150 1.91 -16.96 7.88
CA ARG A 150 2.21 -15.76 8.67
C ARG A 150 1.90 -14.47 7.91
N GLN A 151 2.16 -14.46 6.61
CA GLN A 151 1.83 -13.33 5.74
C GLN A 151 0.30 -13.09 5.68
N ARG A 152 -0.50 -14.17 5.56
CA ARG A 152 -1.97 -14.09 5.64
C ARG A 152 -2.45 -13.56 7.00
N VAL A 153 -1.86 -14.01 8.12
CA VAL A 153 -2.18 -13.47 9.46
C VAL A 153 -1.84 -11.99 9.56
N SER A 154 -0.70 -11.56 9.00
CA SER A 154 -0.30 -10.14 8.97
C SER A 154 -1.31 -9.28 8.21
N LEU A 155 -1.76 -9.75 7.03
CA LEU A 155 -2.82 -9.11 6.26
C LEU A 155 -4.14 -9.04 7.07
N ALA A 156 -4.53 -10.16 7.69
CA ALA A 156 -5.72 -10.24 8.52
C ALA A 156 -5.70 -9.23 9.68
N CYS A 157 -4.55 -9.07 10.36
CA CYS A 157 -4.38 -8.07 11.42
C CYS A 157 -4.55 -6.63 10.89
N ALA A 158 -4.04 -6.35 9.68
CA ALA A 158 -4.21 -5.04 9.05
C ALA A 158 -5.65 -4.75 8.62
N LEU A 159 -6.50 -5.78 8.45
CA LEU A 159 -7.87 -5.68 7.96
C LEU A 159 -8.95 -5.76 9.07
N ILE A 160 -8.60 -6.26 10.25
CA ILE A 160 -9.57 -6.63 11.30
C ILE A 160 -10.51 -5.49 11.69
N HIS A 161 -10.05 -4.24 11.61
CA HIS A 161 -10.77 -3.03 11.99
C HIS A 161 -11.50 -2.33 10.84
N GLN A 162 -11.54 -2.94 9.64
CA GLN A 162 -12.20 -2.42 8.41
C GLN A 162 -11.66 -1.06 7.98
N PRO A 163 -10.39 -0.94 7.62
CA PRO A 163 -9.80 0.32 7.20
C PRO A 163 -10.39 0.82 5.88
N ARG A 164 -10.40 2.16 5.69
CA ARG A 164 -10.72 2.79 4.40
C ARG A 164 -9.52 2.84 3.46
N LEU A 165 -8.31 2.89 4.02
CA LEU A 165 -7.03 2.87 3.30
C LEU A 165 -6.18 1.73 3.85
N LEU A 166 -5.73 0.84 2.98
CA LEU A 166 -4.81 -0.24 3.30
C LEU A 166 -3.45 0.04 2.66
N ILE A 167 -2.42 0.20 3.49
CA ILE A 167 -1.04 0.40 3.07
C ILE A 167 -0.30 -0.93 3.23
N LEU A 168 0.28 -1.42 2.13
CA LEU A 168 0.92 -2.72 2.03
C LEU A 168 2.38 -2.54 1.61
N ASP A 169 3.32 -2.80 2.53
CA ASP A 169 4.75 -2.65 2.27
C ASP A 169 5.35 -3.99 1.85
N GLU A 170 5.54 -4.18 0.54
CA GLU A 170 6.05 -5.39 -0.09
C GLU A 170 5.30 -6.69 0.32
N PRO A 171 3.95 -6.72 0.21
CA PRO A 171 3.12 -7.77 0.79
C PRO A 171 3.32 -9.16 0.20
N THR A 172 3.90 -9.26 -0.98
CA THR A 172 4.06 -10.50 -1.75
C THR A 172 5.51 -10.96 -1.89
N VAL A 173 6.43 -10.25 -1.22
CA VAL A 173 7.86 -10.63 -1.24
C VAL A 173 8.08 -11.89 -0.40
N GLY A 174 8.81 -12.86 -0.99
CA GLY A 174 9.15 -14.10 -0.31
C GLY A 174 8.02 -15.12 -0.19
N ILE A 175 6.92 -14.93 -0.91
CA ILE A 175 5.85 -15.92 -1.06
C ILE A 175 5.90 -16.58 -2.44
N ASP A 176 5.39 -17.80 -2.53
CA ASP A 176 5.32 -18.56 -3.78
C ASP A 176 4.35 -17.91 -4.79
N PRO A 177 4.46 -18.24 -6.09
CA PRO A 177 3.62 -17.65 -7.14
C PRO A 177 2.12 -17.87 -6.96
N GLU A 178 1.72 -19.04 -6.44
CA GLU A 178 0.31 -19.40 -6.25
C GLU A 178 -0.33 -18.53 -5.15
N LEU A 179 0.37 -18.41 -4.02
CA LEU A 179 -0.06 -17.54 -2.93
C LEU A 179 -0.05 -16.05 -3.34
N ARG A 180 0.86 -15.63 -4.21
CA ARG A 180 0.87 -14.27 -4.75
C ARG A 180 -0.41 -13.97 -5.54
N VAL A 181 -0.88 -14.90 -6.39
CA VAL A 181 -2.16 -14.76 -7.09
C VAL A 181 -3.30 -14.59 -6.09
N THR A 182 -3.37 -15.46 -5.08
CA THR A 182 -4.37 -15.41 -4.01
C THR A 182 -4.38 -14.04 -3.28
N PHE A 183 -3.21 -13.47 -2.97
CA PHE A 183 -3.12 -12.15 -2.34
C PHE A 183 -3.71 -11.05 -3.22
N TRP A 184 -3.42 -11.07 -4.51
CA TRP A 184 -3.98 -10.09 -5.45
C TRP A 184 -5.49 -10.26 -5.64
N GLU A 185 -6.02 -11.47 -5.53
CA GLU A 185 -7.47 -11.71 -5.50
C GLU A 185 -8.10 -11.13 -4.22
N TYR A 186 -7.45 -11.26 -3.04
CA TYR A 186 -7.89 -10.59 -1.82
C TYR A 186 -7.90 -9.06 -1.99
N PHE A 187 -6.85 -8.49 -2.57
CA PHE A 187 -6.77 -7.06 -2.81
C PHE A 187 -7.88 -6.58 -3.77
N ALA A 188 -8.14 -7.30 -4.85
CA ALA A 188 -9.22 -6.99 -5.77
C ALA A 188 -10.60 -7.03 -5.08
N ARG A 189 -10.86 -8.05 -4.25
CA ARG A 189 -12.11 -8.12 -3.46
C ARG A 189 -12.27 -6.96 -2.48
N LEU A 190 -11.21 -6.56 -1.79
CA LEU A 190 -11.24 -5.41 -0.88
C LEU A 190 -11.51 -4.11 -1.65
N ASN A 191 -10.90 -3.96 -2.80
CA ASN A 191 -11.09 -2.79 -3.65
C ASN A 191 -12.54 -2.68 -4.16
N THR A 192 -13.18 -3.78 -4.59
CA THR A 192 -14.61 -3.78 -4.97
C THR A 192 -15.54 -3.41 -3.80
N GLN A 193 -15.08 -3.55 -2.55
CA GLN A 193 -15.79 -3.10 -1.34
C GLN A 193 -15.51 -1.63 -1.00
N GLY A 194 -14.78 -0.90 -1.85
CA GLY A 194 -14.46 0.51 -1.70
C GLY A 194 -13.20 0.81 -0.87
N VAL A 195 -12.42 -0.22 -0.49
CA VAL A 195 -11.15 0.00 0.20
C VAL A 195 -10.10 0.54 -0.78
N THR A 196 -9.47 1.64 -0.42
CA THR A 196 -8.31 2.17 -1.17
C THR A 196 -7.06 1.36 -0.80
N LEU A 197 -6.29 0.96 -1.79
CA LEU A 197 -5.09 0.15 -1.61
C LEU A 197 -3.85 0.92 -2.08
N MET A 198 -2.83 0.98 -1.25
CA MET A 198 -1.51 1.50 -1.64
C MET A 198 -0.47 0.40 -1.41
N VAL A 199 0.05 -0.15 -2.50
CA VAL A 199 0.94 -1.33 -2.50
C VAL A 199 2.33 -0.92 -2.92
N SER A 200 3.35 -1.09 -2.06
CA SER A 200 4.73 -1.01 -2.51
C SER A 200 5.20 -2.36 -3.04
N THR A 201 5.94 -2.34 -4.12
CA THR A 201 6.60 -3.55 -4.63
C THR A 201 7.83 -3.18 -5.46
N HIS A 202 8.77 -4.10 -5.56
CA HIS A 202 9.85 -4.06 -6.54
C HIS A 202 9.64 -5.11 -7.64
N ILE A 203 8.54 -5.88 -7.58
CA ILE A 203 8.17 -6.90 -8.56
C ILE A 203 7.37 -6.23 -9.67
N LEU A 204 7.99 -6.06 -10.82
CA LEU A 204 7.42 -5.25 -11.92
C LEU A 204 6.17 -5.88 -12.55
N ASP A 205 6.04 -7.21 -12.54
CA ASP A 205 4.84 -7.91 -13.01
C ASP A 205 3.57 -7.55 -12.23
N GLU A 206 3.72 -7.12 -10.97
CA GLU A 206 2.59 -6.71 -10.14
C GLU A 206 2.04 -5.33 -10.53
N ALA A 207 2.82 -4.53 -11.25
CA ALA A 207 2.39 -3.22 -11.72
C ALA A 207 1.09 -3.27 -12.54
N GLN A 208 0.92 -4.31 -13.34
CA GLN A 208 -0.26 -4.50 -14.20
C GLN A 208 -1.56 -4.75 -13.42
N ARG A 209 -1.46 -5.06 -12.12
CA ARG A 209 -2.61 -5.30 -11.24
C ARG A 209 -3.11 -4.03 -10.54
N CYS A 210 -2.38 -2.92 -10.70
CA CYS A 210 -2.75 -1.62 -10.15
C CYS A 210 -3.54 -0.79 -11.17
N HIS A 211 -4.47 0.04 -10.69
CA HIS A 211 -5.18 0.99 -11.55
C HIS A 211 -4.23 2.09 -12.05
N ARG A 212 -3.43 2.63 -11.15
CA ARG A 212 -2.34 3.56 -11.43
C ARG A 212 -1.14 3.22 -10.58
N LEU A 213 0.01 3.71 -10.99
CA LEU A 213 1.24 3.50 -10.26
C LEU A 213 2.20 4.69 -10.39
N ALA A 214 3.06 4.80 -9.42
CA ALA A 214 4.18 5.73 -9.40
C ALA A 214 5.50 4.94 -9.49
N LEU A 215 6.36 5.33 -10.38
CA LEU A 215 7.72 4.86 -10.47
C LEU A 215 8.62 5.73 -9.60
N LEU A 216 9.24 5.14 -8.57
CA LEU A 216 10.08 5.85 -7.60
C LEU A 216 11.52 5.37 -7.69
N ARG A 217 12.46 6.31 -7.81
CA ARG A 217 13.89 6.03 -7.78
C ARG A 217 14.68 7.20 -7.18
N PHE A 218 15.65 6.90 -6.31
CA PHE A 218 16.46 7.91 -5.61
C PHE A 218 15.63 9.03 -4.95
N GLY A 219 14.50 8.66 -4.35
CA GLY A 219 13.61 9.60 -3.69
C GLY A 219 12.75 10.45 -4.61
N LYS A 220 12.82 10.29 -5.94
CA LYS A 220 12.08 11.07 -6.94
C LYS A 220 11.04 10.24 -7.65
N LEU A 221 9.90 10.86 -7.97
CA LEU A 221 8.92 10.29 -8.89
C LEU A 221 9.45 10.43 -10.33
N LEU A 222 9.55 9.30 -11.01
CA LEU A 222 9.95 9.24 -12.42
C LEU A 222 8.76 9.42 -13.36
N ALA A 223 7.65 8.77 -13.01
CA ALA A 223 6.39 8.83 -13.74
C ALA A 223 5.24 8.38 -12.85
N VAL A 224 4.02 8.85 -13.14
CA VAL A 224 2.77 8.44 -12.48
C VAL A 224 1.69 8.35 -13.55
N ASP A 225 1.16 7.14 -13.78
CA ASP A 225 0.06 6.91 -14.74
C ASP A 225 -0.50 5.48 -14.60
N THR A 226 -1.43 5.09 -15.47
CA THR A 226 -1.85 3.70 -15.62
C THR A 226 -0.72 2.84 -16.21
N PRO A 227 -0.69 1.53 -15.95
CA PRO A 227 0.31 0.63 -16.53
C PRO A 227 0.39 0.73 -18.06
N GLU A 228 -0.77 0.80 -18.74
CA GLU A 228 -0.88 0.91 -20.19
C GLU A 228 -0.34 2.25 -20.70
N ALA A 229 -0.61 3.35 -20.00
CA ALA A 229 -0.11 4.66 -20.38
C ALA A 229 1.41 4.74 -20.27
N LEU A 230 1.98 4.17 -19.20
CA LEU A 230 3.44 4.12 -19.00
C LEU A 230 4.14 3.27 -20.08
N ARG A 231 3.58 2.12 -20.46
CA ARG A 231 4.09 1.33 -21.59
C ARG A 231 4.06 2.13 -22.91
N ARG A 232 2.95 2.78 -23.21
CA ARG A 232 2.84 3.63 -24.43
C ARG A 232 3.85 4.79 -24.42
N GLN A 233 4.04 5.44 -23.28
CA GLN A 233 4.99 6.56 -23.14
C GLN A 233 6.45 6.12 -23.30
N SER A 234 6.78 4.93 -22.87
CA SER A 234 8.13 4.35 -23.00
C SER A 234 8.39 3.76 -24.39
N GLY A 235 7.33 3.37 -25.12
CA GLY A 235 7.43 2.59 -26.35
C GLY A 235 7.85 1.13 -26.14
N GLU A 236 7.74 0.63 -24.90
CA GLU A 236 8.18 -0.72 -24.51
C GLU A 236 6.97 -1.59 -24.12
N ASP A 237 6.94 -2.82 -24.61
CA ASP A 237 5.88 -3.77 -24.27
C ASP A 237 6.10 -4.41 -22.89
N ASP A 238 7.36 -4.54 -22.48
CA ASP A 238 7.80 -5.09 -21.20
C ASP A 238 7.88 -3.96 -20.16
N PHE A 239 7.28 -4.20 -18.99
CA PHE A 239 7.26 -3.20 -17.92
C PHE A 239 8.64 -2.98 -17.27
N GLU A 240 9.53 -3.97 -17.29
CA GLU A 240 10.92 -3.82 -16.82
C GLU A 240 11.69 -2.84 -17.73
N ARG A 241 11.54 -2.96 -19.05
CA ARG A 241 12.12 -2.03 -20.01
C ARG A 241 11.51 -0.64 -19.90
N ALA A 242 10.19 -0.55 -19.71
CA ALA A 242 9.52 0.73 -19.45
C ALA A 242 10.08 1.42 -18.20
N PHE A 243 10.27 0.69 -17.09
CA PHE A 243 10.91 1.22 -15.89
C PHE A 243 12.34 1.71 -16.14
N LEU A 244 13.14 0.96 -16.89
CA LEU A 244 14.51 1.34 -17.26
C LEU A 244 14.51 2.61 -18.14
N TYR A 245 13.56 2.75 -19.06
CA TYR A 245 13.41 3.94 -19.88
C TYR A 245 13.22 5.21 -19.02
N PHE A 246 12.26 5.20 -18.08
CA PHE A 246 12.04 6.33 -17.16
C PHE A 246 13.23 6.56 -16.24
N SER A 247 13.85 5.48 -15.76
CA SER A 247 15.02 5.54 -14.88
C SER A 247 16.22 6.22 -15.52
N ARG A 248 16.51 5.94 -16.79
CA ARG A 248 17.64 6.54 -17.53
C ARG A 248 17.48 8.03 -17.77
N ARG A 249 16.24 8.50 -17.95
CA ARG A 249 15.92 9.92 -18.17
C ARG A 249 16.00 10.77 -16.91
N ALA A 250 15.85 10.16 -15.75
CA ALA A 250 15.89 10.86 -14.47
C ALA A 250 17.29 10.97 -13.84
N VAL A 251 18.27 10.23 -14.37
CA VAL A 251 19.67 10.32 -13.93
C VAL A 251 20.36 11.40 -14.77
N PRO A 252 20.82 12.52 -14.18
CA PRO A 252 21.72 13.44 -14.88
C PRO A 252 22.96 12.68 -15.32
N SER A 253 23.40 12.90 -16.57
CA SER A 253 24.62 12.33 -17.17
C SER A 253 25.82 12.67 -16.26
N GLY A 254 26.23 11.77 -15.35
CA GLY A 254 27.38 12.00 -14.47
C GLY A 254 27.48 11.16 -13.20
N GLN A 255 26.47 10.38 -12.85
CA GLN A 255 26.57 9.41 -11.74
C GLN A 255 26.31 7.99 -12.25
N THR A 256 27.36 7.34 -12.72
CA THR A 256 27.43 5.88 -12.82
C THR A 256 27.48 5.29 -11.43
N ALA A 257 26.62 4.28 -11.19
CA ALA A 257 26.51 3.49 -9.96
C ALA A 257 27.82 2.80 -9.60
#